data_ca5656fa5e98603f7061a759a2530b68
#
_entry.id   ca5656fa5e98603f7061a759a2530b68
#
_cell.length_a   1.000
_cell.length_b   1.000
_cell.length_c   1.000
_cell.angle_alpha   90.00
_cell.angle_beta   90.00
_cell.angle_gamma   90.00
#
_symmetry.space_group_name_H-M   'P 1'
#
loop_
_entity.id
_entity.type
_entity.pdbx_description
1 polymer ?
#
loop_
_entity_poly.entity_id
_entity_poly.type
_entity_poly.pdbx_seq_one_letter_code
_entity_poly.pdbx_strand_id
1 'polypeptide(L)'
;PDEIDLITFAIEACEYSYLHVPEMLQEGIDEIELWANIQKLAADFVGETLGEIGNDYQIGSVGSKPRNRKAQNSEMAILDISIVVRGYASDMCRSFAVGGEVTPIQLEAQNKIIETLQFAESKVELGYSCRKLHEEVFELINGWHDFEFKHHLGHGIGLSNHEAPRINLKWNDHFESGDVFALEPGMYGSELQAGLRIEEIYHLSETGLNKLTKLPLT
;
A
#
# COMPACT_ATOMS: atom_id res chain seq x y z
N PRO A 1 -13.93 -9.23 16.73
CA PRO A 1 -12.84 -10.22 16.57
C PRO A 1 -12.91 -10.92 15.23
N ASP A 2 -14.07 -11.48 14.88
CA ASP A 2 -14.23 -12.29 13.66
C ASP A 2 -13.94 -11.50 12.36
N GLU A 3 -14.28 -10.20 12.32
CA GLU A 3 -13.99 -9.31 11.18
C GLU A 3 -12.50 -9.03 11.05
N ILE A 4 -11.84 -8.73 12.17
CA ILE A 4 -10.38 -8.50 12.18
C ILE A 4 -9.62 -9.77 11.80
N ASP A 5 -10.10 -10.96 12.20
CA ASP A 5 -9.51 -12.23 11.82
C ASP A 5 -9.60 -12.45 10.30
N LEU A 6 -10.72 -12.08 9.66
CA LEU A 6 -10.89 -12.17 8.21
C LEU A 6 -10.01 -11.16 7.46
N ILE A 7 -9.95 -9.91 7.94
CA ILE A 7 -9.04 -8.88 7.38
C ILE A 7 -7.59 -9.35 7.51
N THR A 8 -7.21 -9.86 8.68
CA THR A 8 -5.84 -10.39 8.91
C THR A 8 -5.53 -11.55 7.96
N PHE A 9 -6.47 -12.45 7.73
CA PHE A 9 -6.28 -13.55 6.78
C PHE A 9 -6.12 -13.04 5.33
N ALA A 10 -6.87 -12.00 4.94
CA ALA A 10 -6.68 -11.35 3.64
C ALA A 10 -5.31 -10.64 3.54
N ILE A 11 -4.84 -10.01 4.63
CA ILE A 11 -3.49 -9.44 4.74
C ILE A 11 -2.42 -10.52 4.56
N GLU A 12 -2.55 -11.66 5.23
CA GLU A 12 -1.59 -12.77 5.13
C GLU A 12 -1.50 -13.33 3.69
N ALA A 13 -2.62 -13.33 2.95
CA ALA A 13 -2.62 -13.69 1.53
C ALA A 13 -1.88 -12.67 0.65
N CYS A 14 -2.02 -11.36 0.95
CA CYS A 14 -1.24 -10.31 0.31
C CYS A 14 0.26 -10.47 0.60
N GLU A 15 0.62 -10.61 1.87
CA GLU A 15 2.02 -10.78 2.32
C GLU A 15 2.67 -12.00 1.65
N TYR A 16 1.94 -13.13 1.60
CA TYR A 16 2.41 -14.31 0.90
C TYR A 16 2.70 -14.02 -0.59
N SER A 17 1.83 -13.27 -1.25
CA SER A 17 2.02 -12.90 -2.65
C SER A 17 3.24 -11.99 -2.84
N TYR A 18 3.43 -11.00 -1.96
CA TYR A 18 4.59 -10.09 -2.00
C TYR A 18 5.93 -10.79 -1.84
N LEU A 19 6.00 -11.82 -1.00
CA LEU A 19 7.24 -12.60 -0.82
C LEU A 19 7.76 -13.23 -2.11
N HIS A 20 6.89 -13.44 -3.09
CA HIS A 20 7.26 -14.04 -4.39
C HIS A 20 7.50 -12.99 -5.48
N VAL A 21 7.16 -11.71 -5.26
CA VAL A 21 7.32 -10.65 -6.26
C VAL A 21 8.78 -10.51 -6.73
N PRO A 22 9.82 -10.50 -5.86
CA PRO A 22 11.20 -10.32 -6.30
C PRO A 22 11.68 -11.38 -7.30
N GLU A 23 11.18 -12.61 -7.19
CA GLU A 23 11.52 -13.70 -8.12
C GLU A 23 10.84 -13.54 -9.48
N MET A 24 9.63 -12.98 -9.50
CA MET A 24 8.83 -12.79 -10.69
C MET A 24 9.15 -11.50 -11.44
N LEU A 25 9.49 -10.42 -10.71
CA LEU A 25 9.65 -9.08 -11.25
C LEU A 25 11.03 -8.89 -11.90
N GLN A 26 11.22 -9.56 -13.03
CA GLN A 26 12.45 -9.50 -13.83
C GLN A 26 12.22 -8.74 -15.15
N GLU A 27 13.29 -8.25 -15.76
CA GLU A 27 13.22 -7.62 -17.06
C GLU A 27 12.49 -8.51 -18.09
N GLY A 28 11.53 -7.91 -18.78
CA GLY A 28 10.75 -8.59 -19.81
C GLY A 28 9.49 -9.28 -19.32
N ILE A 29 9.19 -9.29 -17.99
CA ILE A 29 7.88 -9.73 -17.49
C ILE A 29 6.78 -8.84 -18.06
N ASP A 30 5.66 -9.42 -18.44
CA ASP A 30 4.45 -8.69 -18.83
C ASP A 30 3.62 -8.30 -17.60
N GLU A 31 3.07 -7.07 -17.54
CA GLU A 31 2.28 -6.61 -16.40
C GLU A 31 1.06 -7.51 -16.15
N ILE A 32 0.42 -8.03 -17.23
CA ILE A 32 -0.72 -8.95 -17.11
C ILE A 32 -0.26 -10.31 -16.57
N GLU A 33 0.91 -10.79 -16.97
CA GLU A 33 1.50 -12.03 -16.45
C GLU A 33 1.82 -11.90 -14.97
N LEU A 34 2.45 -10.79 -14.55
CA LEU A 34 2.72 -10.50 -13.14
C LEU A 34 1.42 -10.49 -12.32
N TRP A 35 0.41 -9.77 -12.77
CA TRP A 35 -0.90 -9.72 -12.14
C TRP A 35 -1.52 -11.11 -12.01
N ALA A 36 -1.52 -11.91 -13.08
CA ALA A 36 -2.10 -13.25 -13.07
C ALA A 36 -1.38 -14.20 -12.09
N ASN A 37 -0.05 -14.09 -11.99
CA ASN A 37 0.76 -14.86 -11.05
C ASN A 37 0.45 -14.47 -9.60
N ILE A 38 0.35 -13.17 -9.28
CA ILE A 38 -0.04 -12.67 -7.96
C ILE A 38 -1.44 -13.17 -7.59
N GLN A 39 -2.40 -13.08 -8.51
CA GLN A 39 -3.75 -13.60 -8.30
C GLN A 39 -3.75 -15.10 -7.98
N LYS A 40 -2.95 -15.87 -8.72
CA LYS A 40 -2.82 -17.29 -8.48
C LYS A 40 -2.27 -17.60 -7.11
N LEU A 41 -1.19 -16.93 -6.70
CA LEU A 41 -0.58 -17.10 -5.38
C LEU A 41 -1.55 -16.81 -4.24
N ALA A 42 -2.28 -15.70 -4.33
CA ALA A 42 -3.28 -15.34 -3.34
C ALA A 42 -4.43 -16.36 -3.26
N ALA A 43 -4.94 -16.81 -4.41
CA ALA A 43 -6.00 -17.82 -4.47
C ALA A 43 -5.53 -19.19 -3.94
N ASP A 44 -4.30 -19.60 -4.25
CA ASP A 44 -3.70 -20.83 -3.72
C ASP A 44 -3.54 -20.77 -2.19
N PHE A 45 -3.13 -19.60 -1.65
CA PHE A 45 -2.99 -19.38 -0.22
C PHE A 45 -4.34 -19.44 0.51
N VAL A 46 -5.34 -18.73 -0.02
CA VAL A 46 -6.68 -18.66 0.58
C VAL A 46 -7.42 -20.00 0.44
N GLY A 47 -7.17 -20.75 -0.63
CA GLY A 47 -7.81 -22.04 -0.93
C GLY A 47 -9.26 -21.91 -1.43
N GLU A 48 -9.70 -20.70 -1.76
CA GLU A 48 -11.01 -20.41 -2.34
C GLU A 48 -10.94 -19.28 -3.36
N THR A 49 -12.03 -19.01 -4.08
CA THR A 49 -12.08 -17.90 -5.03
C THR A 49 -12.05 -16.57 -4.31
N LEU A 50 -11.25 -15.63 -4.81
CA LEU A 50 -11.15 -14.27 -4.31
C LEU A 50 -12.32 -13.42 -4.80
N GLY A 51 -12.79 -12.48 -3.97
CA GLY A 51 -13.81 -11.52 -4.36
C GLY A 51 -13.27 -10.45 -5.31
N GLU A 52 -12.11 -9.89 -4.98
CA GLU A 52 -11.39 -8.89 -5.76
C GLU A 52 -9.89 -8.98 -5.46
N ILE A 53 -9.06 -8.51 -6.39
CA ILE A 53 -7.63 -8.35 -6.18
C ILE A 53 -7.17 -7.02 -6.78
N GLY A 54 -6.76 -6.11 -5.93
CA GLY A 54 -6.08 -4.84 -6.14
C GLY A 54 -6.17 -4.13 -7.48
N ASN A 55 -5.66 -2.92 -7.51
CA ASN A 55 -5.83 -2.02 -8.64
C ASN A 55 -4.55 -1.64 -9.36
N ASP A 56 -3.41 -1.59 -8.69
CA ASP A 56 -2.18 -1.05 -9.24
C ASP A 56 -1.15 -2.14 -9.52
N TYR A 57 -0.87 -2.33 -10.81
CA TYR A 57 0.09 -3.33 -11.31
C TYR A 57 0.96 -2.78 -12.44
N GLN A 58 0.88 -1.48 -12.73
CA GLN A 58 1.69 -0.89 -13.79
C GLN A 58 3.13 -0.67 -13.34
N ILE A 59 4.04 -0.95 -14.25
CA ILE A 59 5.49 -0.76 -14.07
C ILE A 59 5.91 0.50 -14.83
N GLY A 60 6.79 1.33 -14.25
CA GLY A 60 7.17 2.61 -14.81
C GLY A 60 5.99 3.61 -14.92
N SER A 61 5.04 3.52 -13.98
CA SER A 61 3.85 4.36 -13.89
C SER A 61 3.44 4.56 -12.44
N VAL A 62 2.63 5.57 -12.16
CA VAL A 62 2.17 5.90 -10.80
C VAL A 62 1.11 4.95 -10.23
N GLY A 63 0.77 3.91 -10.95
CA GLY A 63 -0.24 2.90 -10.62
C GLY A 63 -1.37 2.89 -11.65
N SER A 64 -2.03 1.81 -11.80
CA SER A 64 -3.29 1.50 -12.48
C SER A 64 -3.35 0.01 -12.84
N LYS A 65 -4.43 -0.42 -13.53
CA LYS A 65 -4.61 -1.79 -14.01
C LYS A 65 -3.48 -2.23 -14.95
N PRO A 66 -3.10 -3.52 -14.94
CA PRO A 66 -1.99 -4.04 -15.74
C PRO A 66 -2.24 -3.85 -17.25
N ARG A 67 -1.17 -3.56 -17.97
CA ARG A 67 -1.17 -3.38 -19.45
C ARG A 67 -0.45 -4.56 -20.11
N ASN A 68 -0.72 -4.76 -21.39
CA ASN A 68 0.13 -5.63 -22.24
C ASN A 68 1.43 -4.88 -22.56
N ARG A 69 2.36 -4.88 -21.59
CA ARG A 69 3.63 -4.16 -21.64
C ARG A 69 4.68 -4.93 -20.85
N LYS A 70 5.88 -4.99 -21.41
CA LYS A 70 7.03 -5.64 -20.76
C LYS A 70 7.82 -4.65 -19.92
N ALA A 71 8.19 -5.11 -18.72
CA ALA A 71 9.03 -4.37 -17.78
C ALA A 71 10.46 -4.20 -18.31
N GLN A 72 11.07 -3.08 -17.96
CA GLN A 72 12.49 -2.79 -18.21
C GLN A 72 13.24 -2.68 -16.88
N ASN A 73 14.54 -2.99 -16.89
CA ASN A 73 15.37 -2.88 -15.70
C ASN A 73 15.30 -1.49 -15.06
N SER A 74 15.36 -1.46 -13.74
CA SER A 74 15.33 -0.28 -12.88
C SER A 74 14.03 0.54 -12.92
N GLU A 75 13.01 0.13 -13.68
CA GLU A 75 11.67 0.71 -13.54
C GLU A 75 11.08 0.34 -12.18
N MET A 76 10.29 1.24 -11.61
CA MET A 76 9.54 0.96 -10.37
C MET A 76 8.20 0.33 -10.69
N ALA A 77 7.90 -0.76 -10.01
CA ALA A 77 6.57 -1.36 -9.95
C ALA A 77 5.93 -0.94 -8.62
N ILE A 78 4.88 -0.13 -8.70
CA ILE A 78 4.01 0.15 -7.56
C ILE A 78 2.92 -0.92 -7.60
N LEU A 79 3.01 -1.88 -6.70
CA LEU A 79 2.04 -2.96 -6.59
C LEU A 79 1.13 -2.67 -5.40
N ASP A 80 -0.13 -2.43 -5.69
CA ASP A 80 -1.17 -2.19 -4.70
C ASP A 80 -2.14 -3.36 -4.77
N ILE A 81 -1.97 -4.29 -3.82
CA ILE A 81 -2.67 -5.57 -3.79
C ILE A 81 -3.74 -5.52 -2.71
N SER A 82 -4.98 -5.45 -3.14
CA SER A 82 -6.15 -5.63 -2.30
C SER A 82 -6.74 -7.02 -2.55
N ILE A 83 -6.95 -7.80 -1.50
CA ILE A 83 -7.54 -9.13 -1.58
C ILE A 83 -8.82 -9.14 -0.75
N VAL A 84 -9.93 -9.56 -1.39
CA VAL A 84 -11.22 -9.68 -0.71
C VAL A 84 -11.52 -11.16 -0.44
N VAL A 85 -11.56 -11.51 0.85
CA VAL A 85 -11.90 -12.86 1.33
C VAL A 85 -13.22 -12.80 2.09
N ARG A 86 -14.22 -13.53 1.62
CA ARG A 86 -15.55 -13.60 2.25
C ARG A 86 -16.18 -12.24 2.54
N GLY A 87 -15.88 -11.25 1.68
CA GLY A 87 -16.40 -9.90 1.76
C GLY A 87 -15.53 -8.91 2.52
N TYR A 88 -14.49 -9.34 3.22
CA TYR A 88 -13.56 -8.45 3.94
C TYR A 88 -12.29 -8.21 3.11
N ALA A 89 -11.88 -6.95 3.04
CA ALA A 89 -10.76 -6.49 2.24
C ALA A 89 -9.47 -6.38 3.07
N SER A 90 -8.34 -6.69 2.41
CA SER A 90 -7.03 -6.13 2.75
C SER A 90 -6.68 -5.05 1.75
N ASP A 91 -5.72 -4.19 2.08
CA ASP A 91 -5.14 -3.22 1.16
C ASP A 91 -3.69 -2.96 1.53
N MET A 92 -2.79 -3.27 0.63
CA MET A 92 -1.35 -3.15 0.90
C MET A 92 -0.63 -2.71 -0.35
N CYS A 93 0.28 -1.76 -0.21
CA CYS A 93 1.15 -1.35 -1.31
C CYS A 93 2.63 -1.53 -0.97
N ARG A 94 3.37 -2.07 -1.93
CA ARG A 94 4.84 -2.12 -1.93
C ARG A 94 5.35 -1.70 -3.31
N SER A 95 6.49 -1.04 -3.30
CA SER A 95 7.19 -0.66 -4.52
C SER A 95 8.46 -1.45 -4.69
N PHE A 96 8.68 -2.00 -5.87
CA PHE A 96 9.83 -2.84 -6.20
C PHE A 96 10.54 -2.32 -7.46
N ALA A 97 11.87 -2.38 -7.48
CA ALA A 97 12.62 -2.17 -8.71
C ALA A 97 12.65 -3.44 -9.54
N VAL A 98 12.37 -3.32 -10.83
CA VAL A 98 12.52 -4.44 -11.79
C VAL A 98 13.98 -4.89 -11.83
N GLY A 99 14.21 -6.18 -11.66
CA GLY A 99 15.57 -6.76 -11.56
C GLY A 99 16.25 -6.56 -10.21
N GLY A 100 15.57 -5.94 -9.24
CA GLY A 100 16.04 -5.78 -7.85
C GLY A 100 17.07 -4.67 -7.61
N GLU A 101 17.53 -3.96 -8.65
CA GLU A 101 18.51 -2.87 -8.51
C GLU A 101 17.80 -1.53 -8.33
N VAL A 102 17.98 -0.90 -7.16
CA VAL A 102 17.47 0.44 -6.84
C VAL A 102 18.54 1.51 -7.07
N THR A 103 18.15 2.66 -7.58
CA THR A 103 19.02 3.83 -7.67
C THR A 103 19.18 4.51 -6.31
N PRO A 104 20.26 5.31 -6.08
CA PRO A 104 20.42 6.03 -4.83
C PRO A 104 19.21 6.88 -4.46
N ILE A 105 18.62 7.61 -5.41
CA ILE A 105 17.44 8.47 -5.13
C ILE A 105 16.19 7.64 -4.80
N GLN A 106 16.01 6.47 -5.39
CA GLN A 106 14.91 5.55 -5.02
C GLN A 106 15.07 5.06 -3.59
N LEU A 107 16.29 4.69 -3.18
CA LEU A 107 16.59 4.26 -1.81
C LEU A 107 16.38 5.40 -0.79
N GLU A 108 16.82 6.62 -1.11
CA GLU A 108 16.58 7.79 -0.26
C GLU A 108 15.09 8.08 -0.11
N ALA A 109 14.33 8.02 -1.22
CA ALA A 109 12.88 8.22 -1.21
C ALA A 109 12.16 7.13 -0.40
N GLN A 110 12.55 5.87 -0.53
CA GLN A 110 12.00 4.77 0.26
C GLN A 110 12.21 5.01 1.77
N ASN A 111 13.43 5.38 2.17
CA ASN A 111 13.72 5.69 3.57
C ASN A 111 12.87 6.88 4.06
N LYS A 112 12.69 7.91 3.21
CA LYS A 112 11.84 9.06 3.54
C LYS A 112 10.38 8.68 3.72
N ILE A 113 9.84 7.79 2.89
CA ILE A 113 8.47 7.26 3.05
C ILE A 113 8.34 6.47 4.35
N ILE A 114 9.33 5.62 4.68
CA ILE A 114 9.34 4.85 5.93
C ILE A 114 9.34 5.77 7.14
N GLU A 115 10.20 6.79 7.16
CA GLU A 115 10.21 7.81 8.24
C GLU A 115 8.87 8.53 8.36
N THR A 116 8.25 8.86 7.23
CA THR A 116 6.95 9.53 7.18
C THR A 116 5.83 8.64 7.70
N LEU A 117 5.86 7.35 7.36
CA LEU A 117 4.90 6.37 7.86
C LEU A 117 5.03 6.23 9.39
N GLN A 118 6.26 6.11 9.91
CA GLN A 118 6.52 6.06 11.35
C GLN A 118 6.07 7.34 12.07
N PHE A 119 6.25 8.51 11.44
CA PHE A 119 5.70 9.76 11.96
C PHE A 119 4.17 9.68 12.02
N ALA A 120 3.50 9.27 10.96
CA ALA A 120 2.05 9.12 10.94
C ALA A 120 1.55 8.15 12.01
N GLU A 121 2.18 6.97 12.14
CA GLU A 121 1.91 6.00 13.22
C GLU A 121 1.96 6.63 14.61
N SER A 122 2.95 7.49 14.86
CA SER A 122 3.16 8.14 16.16
C SER A 122 2.08 9.18 16.53
N LYS A 123 1.28 9.62 15.54
CA LYS A 123 0.22 10.62 15.71
C LYS A 123 -1.17 10.02 15.87
N VAL A 124 -1.34 8.77 15.43
CA VAL A 124 -2.66 8.13 15.48
C VAL A 124 -3.03 7.78 16.92
N GLU A 125 -4.06 8.47 17.41
CA GLU A 125 -4.69 8.23 18.70
C GLU A 125 -6.20 8.51 18.60
N LEU A 126 -6.96 8.05 19.58
CA LEU A 126 -8.41 8.27 19.62
C LEU A 126 -8.76 9.77 19.58
N GLY A 127 -9.62 10.14 18.66
CA GLY A 127 -10.06 11.53 18.46
C GLY A 127 -9.11 12.40 17.66
N TYR A 128 -7.93 11.88 17.22
CA TYR A 128 -7.04 12.67 16.35
C TYR A 128 -7.69 12.91 14.98
N SER A 129 -7.53 14.12 14.43
CA SER A 129 -8.13 14.48 13.15
C SER A 129 -7.39 13.84 11.97
N CYS A 130 -8.11 13.08 11.15
CA CYS A 130 -7.60 12.47 9.93
C CYS A 130 -7.11 13.52 8.92
N ARG A 131 -7.82 14.65 8.82
CA ARG A 131 -7.39 15.78 7.99
C ARG A 131 -6.06 16.37 8.45
N LYS A 132 -5.92 16.61 9.77
CA LYS A 132 -4.69 17.15 10.32
C LYS A 132 -3.50 16.21 10.09
N LEU A 133 -3.70 14.91 10.25
CA LEU A 133 -2.67 13.92 9.96
C LEU A 133 -2.22 14.00 8.50
N HIS A 134 -3.16 14.10 7.57
CA HIS A 134 -2.83 14.27 6.15
C HIS A 134 -2.05 15.56 5.89
N GLU A 135 -2.45 16.71 6.49
CA GLU A 135 -1.75 17.98 6.35
C GLU A 135 -0.30 17.88 6.86
N GLU A 136 -0.09 17.31 8.03
CA GLU A 136 1.24 17.14 8.63
C GLU A 136 2.14 16.22 7.77
N VAL A 137 1.61 15.13 7.26
CA VAL A 137 2.36 14.24 6.36
C VAL A 137 2.65 14.90 5.02
N PHE A 138 1.68 15.63 4.46
CA PHE A 138 1.87 16.38 3.22
C PHE A 138 3.03 17.39 3.35
N GLU A 139 3.12 18.14 4.46
CA GLU A 139 4.21 19.08 4.73
C GLU A 139 5.58 18.40 4.84
N LEU A 140 5.61 17.14 5.30
CA LEU A 140 6.87 16.40 5.45
C LEU A 140 7.48 15.91 4.15
N ILE A 141 6.65 15.55 3.17
CA ILE A 141 7.11 14.85 1.97
C ILE A 141 6.87 15.59 0.66
N ASN A 142 5.85 16.44 0.57
CA ASN A 142 5.57 17.14 -0.69
C ASN A 142 6.64 18.17 -0.99
N GLY A 143 7.20 18.10 -2.20
CA GLY A 143 8.30 18.98 -2.64
C GLY A 143 9.68 18.55 -2.14
N TRP A 144 9.83 17.43 -1.43
CA TRP A 144 11.13 16.86 -1.13
C TRP A 144 11.76 16.35 -2.42
N HIS A 145 12.93 16.89 -2.81
CA HIS A 145 13.56 16.65 -4.13
C HIS A 145 12.61 16.90 -5.34
N ASP A 146 11.68 17.86 -5.23
CA ASP A 146 10.67 18.14 -6.26
C ASP A 146 9.68 17.00 -6.54
N PHE A 147 9.60 15.99 -5.65
CA PHE A 147 8.61 14.94 -5.74
C PHE A 147 7.25 15.39 -5.20
N GLU A 148 6.20 14.80 -5.73
CA GLU A 148 4.83 15.11 -5.37
C GLU A 148 4.21 14.01 -4.50
N PHE A 149 3.47 14.43 -3.46
CA PHE A 149 2.47 13.61 -2.80
C PHE A 149 1.09 14.17 -3.14
N LYS A 150 0.26 13.43 -3.86
CA LYS A 150 -0.95 13.98 -4.51
C LYS A 150 -2.24 13.19 -4.31
N HIS A 151 -2.24 12.20 -3.46
CA HIS A 151 -3.45 11.44 -3.12
C HIS A 151 -3.77 11.52 -1.62
N HIS A 152 -4.82 10.85 -1.17
CA HIS A 152 -5.13 10.73 0.26
C HIS A 152 -4.01 9.99 0.99
N LEU A 153 -3.90 10.21 2.29
CA LEU A 153 -2.92 9.51 3.12
C LEU A 153 -3.39 8.10 3.50
N GLY A 154 -4.70 7.85 3.42
CA GLY A 154 -5.27 6.57 3.77
C GLY A 154 -6.79 6.61 3.88
N HIS A 155 -7.33 5.48 4.23
CA HIS A 155 -8.78 5.25 4.33
C HIS A 155 -9.10 4.07 5.25
N GLY A 156 -10.31 4.01 5.76
CA GLY A 156 -10.84 2.83 6.42
C GLY A 156 -11.00 1.67 5.44
N ILE A 157 -10.87 0.46 5.93
CA ILE A 157 -11.12 -0.78 5.21
C ILE A 157 -11.99 -1.73 6.03
N GLY A 158 -12.75 -2.56 5.35
CA GLY A 158 -13.60 -3.57 5.98
C GLY A 158 -14.38 -4.34 4.95
N LEU A 159 -15.66 -4.07 4.83
CA LEU A 159 -16.50 -4.62 3.75
C LEU A 159 -16.34 -3.87 2.43
N SER A 160 -15.72 -2.70 2.46
CA SER A 160 -15.31 -1.93 1.29
C SER A 160 -13.81 -1.68 1.34
N ASN A 161 -13.17 -1.63 0.19
CA ASN A 161 -11.75 -1.26 0.11
C ASN A 161 -11.53 0.18 0.59
N HIS A 162 -12.51 1.08 0.39
CA HIS A 162 -12.45 2.46 0.87
C HIS A 162 -13.72 2.81 1.64
N GLU A 163 -13.58 2.99 2.96
CA GLU A 163 -14.65 3.46 3.83
C GLU A 163 -14.15 4.52 4.83
N ALA A 164 -14.93 4.89 5.84
CA ALA A 164 -14.45 5.76 6.92
C ALA A 164 -13.53 4.97 7.88
N PRO A 165 -12.55 5.65 8.51
CA PRO A 165 -12.21 7.06 8.40
C PRO A 165 -11.48 7.41 7.10
N ARG A 166 -11.72 8.60 6.56
CA ARG A 166 -11.06 9.08 5.34
C ARG A 166 -9.95 10.05 5.70
N ILE A 167 -8.71 9.66 5.42
CA ILE A 167 -7.53 10.42 5.86
C ILE A 167 -7.07 11.31 4.69
N ASN A 168 -7.78 12.44 4.52
CA ASN A 168 -7.54 13.39 3.44
C ASN A 168 -8.10 14.80 3.75
N LEU A 169 -7.88 15.78 2.86
CA LEU A 169 -8.30 17.16 3.04
C LEU A 169 -9.82 17.41 2.86
N LYS A 170 -10.57 16.47 2.28
CA LYS A 170 -11.98 16.68 1.91
C LYS A 170 -12.93 16.38 3.05
N TRP A 171 -12.58 15.47 3.96
CA TRP A 171 -13.41 14.98 5.03
C TRP A 171 -12.90 15.46 6.39
N ASN A 172 -13.76 15.45 7.38
CA ASN A 172 -13.40 15.87 8.75
C ASN A 172 -13.57 14.71 9.73
N ASP A 173 -13.11 13.53 9.30
CA ASP A 173 -13.16 12.32 10.11
C ASP A 173 -12.11 12.40 11.24
N HIS A 174 -12.36 11.66 12.30
CA HIS A 174 -11.46 11.48 13.43
C HIS A 174 -11.31 10.00 13.69
N PHE A 175 -10.16 9.58 14.18
CA PHE A 175 -9.94 8.18 14.52
C PHE A 175 -10.78 7.76 15.73
N GLU A 176 -11.48 6.65 15.60
CA GLU A 176 -12.34 6.08 16.62
C GLU A 176 -11.89 4.68 17.02
N SER A 177 -12.32 4.23 18.21
CA SER A 177 -12.04 2.86 18.65
C SER A 177 -12.77 1.85 17.77
N GLY A 178 -12.03 0.87 17.27
CA GLY A 178 -12.52 -0.15 16.35
C GLY A 178 -12.19 0.12 14.88
N ASP A 179 -11.68 1.31 14.53
CA ASP A 179 -11.27 1.60 13.16
C ASP A 179 -10.21 0.62 12.68
N VAL A 180 -10.40 0.08 11.49
CA VAL A 180 -9.38 -0.58 10.69
C VAL A 180 -9.13 0.28 9.46
N PHE A 181 -7.88 0.65 9.21
CA PHE A 181 -7.54 1.61 8.15
C PHE A 181 -6.14 1.38 7.59
N ALA A 182 -5.93 1.87 6.37
CA ALA A 182 -4.64 1.93 5.71
C ALA A 182 -3.98 3.30 5.90
N LEU A 183 -2.64 3.32 5.93
CA LEU A 183 -1.80 4.51 5.74
C LEU A 183 -0.85 4.24 4.60
N GLU A 184 -0.86 5.12 3.58
CA GLU A 184 -0.21 4.91 2.29
C GLU A 184 0.57 6.11 1.77
N PRO A 185 1.55 6.64 2.52
CA PRO A 185 2.37 7.74 2.02
C PRO A 185 3.11 7.32 0.75
N GLY A 186 3.16 8.22 -0.23
CA GLY A 186 3.84 7.98 -1.50
C GLY A 186 4.49 9.24 -2.06
N MET A 187 5.51 9.06 -2.88
CA MET A 187 6.21 10.12 -3.60
C MET A 187 6.33 9.76 -5.07
N TYR A 188 6.09 10.73 -5.93
CA TYR A 188 6.02 10.54 -7.37
C TYR A 188 6.86 11.55 -8.12
N GLY A 189 7.63 11.08 -9.10
CA GLY A 189 8.50 11.92 -9.93
C GLY A 189 9.28 11.11 -10.95
N SER A 190 9.75 11.76 -12.01
CA SER A 190 10.44 11.09 -13.12
C SER A 190 11.75 10.42 -12.72
N GLU A 191 12.48 10.99 -11.75
CA GLU A 191 13.75 10.42 -11.26
C GLU A 191 13.52 9.12 -10.46
N LEU A 192 12.31 8.91 -9.93
CA LEU A 192 11.90 7.67 -9.28
C LEU A 192 11.44 6.59 -10.27
N GLN A 193 11.49 6.86 -11.59
CA GLN A 193 10.97 5.97 -12.63
C GLN A 193 9.46 5.64 -12.41
N ALA A 194 8.71 6.57 -11.93
CA ALA A 194 7.28 6.70 -11.64
C ALA A 194 6.99 7.19 -10.20
N GLY A 195 7.40 6.44 -9.20
CA GLY A 195 7.17 6.76 -7.79
C GLY A 195 7.38 5.56 -6.88
N LEU A 196 7.20 5.82 -5.60
CA LEU A 196 7.18 4.81 -4.53
C LEU A 196 5.99 5.06 -3.61
N ARG A 197 5.35 3.99 -3.16
CA ARG A 197 4.30 3.98 -2.15
C ARG A 197 4.50 2.79 -1.23
N ILE A 198 4.31 3.00 0.06
CA ILE A 198 4.26 1.94 1.08
C ILE A 198 2.94 2.11 1.81
N GLU A 199 2.19 1.04 1.91
CA GLU A 199 0.91 1.01 2.59
C GLU A 199 0.86 -0.11 3.61
N GLU A 200 0.41 0.26 4.80
CA GLU A 200 0.27 -0.62 5.96
C GLU A 200 -1.13 -0.51 6.54
N ILE A 201 -1.61 -1.61 7.11
CA ILE A 201 -2.94 -1.69 7.73
C ILE A 201 -2.83 -1.70 9.24
N TYR A 202 -3.72 -0.94 9.87
CA TYR A 202 -3.77 -0.74 11.31
C TYR A 202 -5.17 -0.98 11.86
N HIS A 203 -5.22 -1.40 13.12
CA HIS A 203 -6.43 -1.44 13.94
C HIS A 203 -6.22 -0.54 15.15
N LEU A 204 -7.07 0.47 15.32
CA LEU A 204 -7.06 1.33 16.50
C LEU A 204 -8.07 0.80 17.54
N SER A 205 -7.54 0.37 18.67
CA SER A 205 -8.35 -0.09 19.81
C SER A 205 -8.32 0.92 20.96
N GLU A 206 -9.11 0.70 22.01
CA GLU A 206 -9.05 1.50 23.25
C GLU A 206 -7.66 1.45 23.91
N THR A 207 -6.87 0.41 23.63
CA THR A 207 -5.52 0.22 24.21
C THR A 207 -4.41 0.77 23.34
N GLY A 208 -4.71 1.26 22.15
CA GLY A 208 -3.77 1.89 21.21
C GLY A 208 -3.80 1.34 19.80
N LEU A 209 -2.85 1.80 19.00
CA LEU A 209 -2.67 1.42 17.61
C LEU A 209 -1.97 0.07 17.49
N ASN A 210 -2.56 -0.85 16.72
CA ASN A 210 -1.96 -2.14 16.38
C ASN A 210 -1.75 -2.22 14.87
N LYS A 211 -0.52 -2.42 14.44
CA LYS A 211 -0.23 -2.72 13.04
C LYS A 211 -0.57 -4.18 12.75
N LEU A 212 -1.41 -4.42 11.74
CA LEU A 212 -1.85 -5.76 11.33
C LEU A 212 -0.88 -6.38 10.32
N THR A 213 -0.26 -5.57 9.47
CA THR A 213 0.73 -6.00 8.48
C THR A 213 2.07 -6.31 9.12
N LYS A 214 2.74 -7.36 8.61
CA LYS A 214 4.02 -7.89 9.15
C LYS A 214 5.13 -7.93 8.10
N LEU A 215 4.80 -7.70 6.81
CA LEU A 215 5.79 -7.70 5.73
C LEU A 215 6.83 -6.61 5.97
N PRO A 216 8.14 -6.87 5.79
CA PRO A 216 9.18 -5.84 5.87
C PRO A 216 8.89 -4.66 4.94
N LEU A 217 9.33 -3.46 5.36
CA LEU A 217 9.17 -2.23 4.59
C LEU A 217 10.25 -2.05 3.50
N THR A 218 11.25 -2.92 3.51
CA THR A 218 12.42 -2.90 2.60
C THR A 218 12.55 -4.22 1.88
#